data_f709eaf09f948ba6315095fc45370752
#
_entry.id   f709eaf09f948ba6315095fc45370752
#
_cell.length_a   1.000
_cell.length_b   1.000
_cell.length_c   1.000
_cell.angle_alpha   90.00
_cell.angle_beta   90.00
_cell.angle_gamma   90.00
#
_symmetry.space_group_name_H-M   'P 1'
#
loop_
_entity.id
_entity.type
_entity.pdbx_description
1 polymer ?
#
loop_
_entity_poly.entity_id
_entity_poly.type
_entity_poly.pdbx_seq_one_letter_code
_entity_poly.pdbx_strand_id
1 'polypeptide(L)'
;MSTAAAPRGDGPPSPARGSRRYRSVPGLAELGDGRISYSERSMPLLAALAARFRAERPFDGLTIAACLHVTAETAVLVRALRAGGASVRLAASNPLSTQDDIAAALTARDGVEVFAKAGVDRDAYYEHIELALGADGAVGPDLVIDDGGDLVSTLHTRAQPAMLGRVRGGCEGTTTGVLRLRRMAADGTLAFPVIAASDTPVTRLVDNRHGTAQSVIDGLLRASGVLLAVKTLVVAGFGACGSGIAESARALGARVVITEVDPVRALDAVLRGFRVLPIAEAAPIGEVFITATGSTAVITAEHLAMLRDGAILANAGHFDVEIDVRALAAMAVTVHTDVRPHADAYELPDGRRLLLLAEGRVVNLVAANGHPPEVMDLAFGIEALSLARLAGSAEQLPPGVHRVPPDIDAEAARLVLTTLGARLDTLTEAQQAYRDSWRLGS
;
A
#
# COMPACT_ATOMS: atom_id res chain seq x y z
N MET A 1 -13.44 64.03 16.22
CA MET A 1 -14.46 63.00 16.50
C MET A 1 -13.77 61.65 16.34
N SER A 2 -13.47 61.04 17.46
CA SER A 2 -12.73 59.76 17.57
C SER A 2 -13.72 58.61 17.46
N THR A 3 -13.53 57.70 16.52
CA THR A 3 -14.27 56.46 16.46
C THR A 3 -13.43 55.33 17.09
N ALA A 4 -13.87 54.92 18.27
CA ALA A 4 -13.30 53.82 19.00
C ALA A 4 -13.54 52.46 18.26
N ALA A 5 -12.47 51.66 18.11
CA ALA A 5 -12.53 50.30 17.61
C ALA A 5 -13.09 49.38 18.71
N ALA A 6 -14.07 48.54 18.32
CA ALA A 6 -14.62 47.51 19.20
C ALA A 6 -13.58 46.37 19.45
N PRO A 7 -13.57 45.75 20.63
CA PRO A 7 -12.66 44.65 20.93
C PRO A 7 -13.06 43.39 20.15
N ARG A 8 -12.07 42.71 19.56
CA ARG A 8 -12.21 41.39 18.95
C ARG A 8 -12.51 40.37 20.06
N GLY A 9 -13.68 39.77 19.98
CA GLY A 9 -14.07 38.68 20.88
C GLY A 9 -13.09 37.48 20.77
N ASP A 10 -12.64 37.01 21.92
CA ASP A 10 -11.90 35.77 22.05
C ASP A 10 -12.78 34.61 21.55
N GLY A 11 -12.31 33.94 20.50
CA GLY A 11 -12.90 32.69 20.04
C GLY A 11 -12.81 31.63 21.14
N PRO A 12 -13.65 30.59 21.12
CA PRO A 12 -13.63 29.56 22.14
C PRO A 12 -12.26 28.93 22.22
N PRO A 13 -11.79 28.60 23.43
CA PRO A 13 -10.47 28.00 23.61
C PRO A 13 -10.40 26.68 22.83
N SER A 14 -9.31 26.54 22.06
CA SER A 14 -8.97 25.28 21.40
C SER A 14 -9.02 24.13 22.42
N PRO A 15 -9.68 22.99 22.11
CA PRO A 15 -9.75 21.89 23.07
C PRO A 15 -8.34 21.44 23.44
N ALA A 16 -8.12 21.28 24.74
CA ALA A 16 -6.85 20.84 25.31
C ALA A 16 -6.30 19.64 24.53
N ARG A 17 -4.99 19.65 24.24
CA ARG A 17 -4.23 18.57 23.60
C ARG A 17 -4.24 17.30 24.49
N GLY A 18 -5.41 16.69 24.68
CA GLY A 18 -5.59 15.42 25.38
C GLY A 18 -5.50 14.29 24.38
N SER A 19 -4.64 13.33 24.68
CA SER A 19 -4.29 12.10 23.97
C SER A 19 -5.11 11.81 22.69
N ARG A 20 -4.53 12.08 21.54
CA ARG A 20 -5.12 11.82 20.20
C ARG A 20 -4.86 10.38 19.74
N ARG A 21 -4.58 9.48 20.69
CA ARG A 21 -4.53 8.03 20.47
C ARG A 21 -5.95 7.52 20.20
N TYR A 22 -6.06 6.45 19.42
CA TYR A 22 -7.34 5.79 19.19
C TYR A 22 -8.03 5.47 20.53
N ARG A 23 -9.28 5.90 20.69
CA ARG A 23 -10.11 5.55 21.87
C ARG A 23 -10.99 4.38 21.51
N SER A 24 -10.80 3.25 22.19
CA SER A 24 -11.59 2.04 21.97
C SER A 24 -13.08 2.28 22.26
N VAL A 25 -13.92 1.85 21.32
CA VAL A 25 -15.37 1.74 21.51
C VAL A 25 -15.64 0.33 22.05
N PRO A 26 -16.47 0.17 23.11
CA PRO A 26 -16.80 -1.14 23.66
C PRO A 26 -17.31 -2.12 22.59
N GLY A 27 -16.80 -3.35 22.57
CA GLY A 27 -17.12 -4.38 21.58
C GLY A 27 -16.33 -4.32 20.27
N LEU A 28 -15.80 -3.16 19.90
CA LEU A 28 -15.06 -3.01 18.65
C LEU A 28 -13.69 -3.74 18.70
N ALA A 29 -13.02 -3.68 19.84
CA ALA A 29 -11.76 -4.39 20.05
C ALA A 29 -11.91 -5.93 19.98
N GLU A 30 -13.03 -6.47 20.42
CA GLU A 30 -13.31 -7.91 20.34
C GLU A 30 -13.54 -8.37 18.90
N LEU A 31 -14.26 -7.56 18.12
CA LEU A 31 -14.47 -7.80 16.69
C LEU A 31 -13.12 -7.79 15.96
N GLY A 32 -12.29 -6.77 16.19
CA GLY A 32 -10.97 -6.64 15.59
C GLY A 32 -10.05 -7.80 15.98
N ASP A 33 -10.01 -8.20 17.24
CA ASP A 33 -9.19 -9.33 17.69
C ASP A 33 -9.61 -10.65 17.04
N GLY A 34 -10.90 -10.87 16.84
CA GLY A 34 -11.42 -12.02 16.09
C GLY A 34 -10.92 -12.04 14.63
N ARG A 35 -10.91 -10.88 13.96
CA ARG A 35 -10.41 -10.72 12.60
C ARG A 35 -8.87 -10.91 12.51
N ILE A 36 -8.13 -10.34 13.45
CA ILE A 36 -6.67 -10.53 13.54
C ILE A 36 -6.36 -12.02 13.72
N SER A 37 -7.05 -12.70 14.64
CA SER A 37 -6.87 -14.13 14.88
C SER A 37 -7.20 -15.00 13.67
N TYR A 38 -8.14 -14.57 12.83
CA TYR A 38 -8.44 -15.23 11.57
C TYR A 38 -7.27 -15.09 10.57
N SER A 39 -6.79 -13.86 10.35
CA SER A 39 -5.67 -13.61 9.44
C SER A 39 -4.39 -14.29 9.90
N GLU A 40 -4.10 -14.30 11.20
CA GLU A 40 -2.91 -14.92 11.80
C GLU A 40 -2.79 -16.42 11.46
N ARG A 41 -3.92 -17.14 11.32
CA ARG A 41 -3.92 -18.57 10.92
C ARG A 41 -3.40 -18.80 9.50
N SER A 42 -3.55 -17.80 8.62
CA SER A 42 -3.11 -17.84 7.23
C SER A 42 -1.77 -17.12 7.01
N MET A 43 -1.07 -16.77 8.10
CA MET A 43 0.20 -16.03 8.07
C MET A 43 1.32 -16.79 8.80
N PRO A 44 1.65 -18.02 8.34
CA PRO A 44 2.59 -18.90 9.03
C PRO A 44 4.05 -18.41 9.00
N LEU A 45 4.45 -17.63 7.99
CA LEU A 45 5.78 -17.01 7.93
C LEU A 45 5.95 -16.01 9.09
N LEU A 46 5.00 -15.09 9.27
CA LEU A 46 5.05 -14.14 10.40
C LEU A 46 4.93 -14.85 11.75
N ALA A 47 4.18 -15.93 11.85
CA ALA A 47 4.14 -16.74 13.07
C ALA A 47 5.52 -17.35 13.40
N ALA A 48 6.22 -17.89 12.39
CA ALA A 48 7.58 -18.41 12.55
C ALA A 48 8.58 -17.30 12.91
N LEU A 49 8.47 -16.12 12.25
CA LEU A 49 9.31 -14.96 12.57
C LEU A 49 9.03 -14.43 13.98
N ALA A 50 7.77 -14.36 14.41
CA ALA A 50 7.44 -13.96 15.78
C ALA A 50 8.03 -14.89 16.84
N ALA A 51 8.04 -16.21 16.59
CA ALA A 51 8.68 -17.17 17.46
C ALA A 51 10.20 -16.97 17.54
N ARG A 52 10.85 -16.77 16.39
CA ARG A 52 12.29 -16.47 16.28
C ARG A 52 12.63 -15.14 16.97
N PHE A 53 11.91 -14.07 16.66
CA PHE A 53 12.14 -12.73 17.22
C PHE A 53 11.93 -12.69 18.74
N ARG A 54 11.02 -13.51 19.27
CA ARG A 54 10.86 -13.64 20.74
C ARG A 54 12.11 -14.19 21.41
N ALA A 55 12.81 -15.13 20.73
CA ALA A 55 14.04 -15.71 21.23
C ALA A 55 15.26 -14.79 21.03
N GLU A 56 15.38 -14.18 19.86
CA GLU A 56 16.55 -13.38 19.46
C GLU A 56 16.49 -11.92 19.90
N ARG A 57 15.28 -11.37 20.11
CA ARG A 57 15.00 -9.99 20.51
C ARG A 57 15.69 -8.91 19.64
N PRO A 58 15.57 -8.97 18.30
CA PRO A 58 16.32 -8.09 17.40
C PRO A 58 15.95 -6.61 17.57
N PHE A 59 14.79 -6.30 18.14
CA PHE A 59 14.29 -4.92 18.33
C PHE A 59 14.26 -4.49 19.79
N ASP A 60 15.02 -5.13 20.67
CA ASP A 60 14.98 -4.82 22.09
C ASP A 60 15.36 -3.36 22.38
N GLY A 61 14.46 -2.64 23.03
CA GLY A 61 14.63 -1.20 23.35
C GLY A 61 14.51 -0.26 22.15
N LEU A 62 14.15 -0.75 20.95
CA LEU A 62 13.97 0.09 19.76
C LEU A 62 12.51 0.54 19.60
N THR A 63 12.34 1.76 19.10
CA THR A 63 11.05 2.30 18.68
C THR A 63 10.93 2.22 17.16
N ILE A 64 9.84 1.63 16.68
CA ILE A 64 9.49 1.55 15.25
C ILE A 64 8.29 2.46 15.02
N ALA A 65 8.44 3.49 14.17
CA ALA A 65 7.31 4.23 13.64
C ALA A 65 6.84 3.55 12.35
N ALA A 66 5.55 3.28 12.27
CA ALA A 66 4.92 2.61 11.14
C ALA A 66 3.83 3.50 10.54
N CYS A 67 3.79 3.62 9.22
CA CYS A 67 2.70 4.22 8.46
C CYS A 67 2.24 3.21 7.42
N LEU A 68 1.23 2.41 7.79
CA LEU A 68 0.75 1.25 7.04
C LEU A 68 -0.78 1.26 6.94
N HIS A 69 -1.35 0.50 6.03
CA HIS A 69 -2.77 0.25 6.04
C HIS A 69 -3.17 -0.48 7.33
N VAL A 70 -4.09 0.10 8.13
CA VAL A 70 -4.49 -0.50 9.43
C VAL A 70 -5.50 -1.60 9.17
N THR A 71 -5.00 -2.80 8.87
CA THR A 71 -5.77 -4.03 8.59
C THR A 71 -5.41 -5.15 9.56
N ALA A 72 -6.12 -6.27 9.49
CA ALA A 72 -5.86 -7.43 10.35
C ALA A 72 -4.45 -8.00 10.10
N GLU A 73 -3.99 -8.00 8.86
CA GLU A 73 -2.66 -8.48 8.44
C GLU A 73 -1.55 -7.60 9.01
N THR A 74 -1.73 -6.28 8.96
CA THR A 74 -0.81 -5.31 9.58
C THR A 74 -0.70 -5.53 11.10
N ALA A 75 -1.80 -5.87 11.75
CA ALA A 75 -1.77 -6.19 13.17
C ALA A 75 -0.91 -7.44 13.47
N VAL A 76 -0.93 -8.45 12.60
CA VAL A 76 -0.05 -9.63 12.73
C VAL A 76 1.43 -9.24 12.60
N LEU A 77 1.79 -8.38 11.63
CA LEU A 77 3.14 -7.82 11.53
C LEU A 77 3.54 -7.08 12.81
N VAL A 78 2.69 -6.17 13.30
CA VAL A 78 2.95 -5.39 14.52
C VAL A 78 3.17 -6.32 15.73
N ARG A 79 2.38 -7.38 15.86
CA ARG A 79 2.57 -8.40 16.91
C ARG A 79 3.92 -9.11 16.77
N ALA A 80 4.36 -9.44 15.55
CA ALA A 80 5.67 -10.06 15.31
C ALA A 80 6.84 -9.13 15.67
N LEU A 81 6.78 -7.85 15.30
CA LEU A 81 7.79 -6.85 15.66
C LEU A 81 7.86 -6.66 17.19
N ARG A 82 6.72 -6.60 17.86
CA ARG A 82 6.65 -6.51 19.33
C ARG A 82 7.18 -7.76 20.02
N ALA A 83 6.95 -8.94 19.47
CA ALA A 83 7.55 -10.17 19.97
C ALA A 83 9.08 -10.09 19.99
N GLY A 84 9.67 -9.36 19.03
CA GLY A 84 11.10 -9.03 18.95
C GLY A 84 11.58 -7.92 19.90
N GLY A 85 10.71 -7.32 20.71
CA GLY A 85 11.05 -6.30 21.69
C GLY A 85 10.78 -4.87 21.24
N ALA A 86 10.22 -4.64 20.05
CA ALA A 86 9.92 -3.31 19.55
C ALA A 86 8.83 -2.60 20.36
N SER A 87 8.99 -1.28 20.56
CA SER A 87 7.89 -0.37 20.79
C SER A 87 7.37 0.14 19.45
N VAL A 88 6.09 -0.11 19.11
CA VAL A 88 5.53 0.25 17.83
C VAL A 88 4.55 1.40 17.96
N ARG A 89 4.69 2.43 17.10
CA ARG A 89 3.80 3.57 16.94
C ARG A 89 3.24 3.55 15.53
N LEU A 90 1.94 3.33 15.39
CA LEU A 90 1.28 3.06 14.11
C LEU A 90 0.38 4.23 13.69
N ALA A 91 0.64 4.81 12.52
CA ALA A 91 -0.27 5.67 11.77
C ALA A 91 -0.83 4.92 10.55
N ALA A 92 -1.96 5.39 10.03
CA ALA A 92 -2.51 4.86 8.79
C ALA A 92 -1.85 5.50 7.57
N SER A 93 -1.53 4.72 6.54
CA SER A 93 -1.10 5.23 5.22
C SER A 93 -2.27 5.70 4.35
N ASN A 94 -3.50 5.31 4.68
CA ASN A 94 -4.72 5.76 4.00
C ASN A 94 -5.93 5.75 4.95
N PRO A 95 -6.60 6.91 5.18
CA PRO A 95 -7.76 6.97 6.06
C PRO A 95 -8.95 6.11 5.63
N LEU A 96 -9.16 5.91 4.32
CA LEU A 96 -10.30 5.13 3.82
C LEU A 96 -10.10 3.62 3.94
N SER A 97 -8.86 3.15 4.06
CA SER A 97 -8.54 1.73 4.29
C SER A 97 -8.39 1.39 5.78
N THR A 98 -8.46 2.37 6.66
CA THR A 98 -8.32 2.19 8.11
C THR A 98 -9.50 1.39 8.66
N GLN A 99 -9.22 0.30 9.36
CA GLN A 99 -10.20 -0.53 10.04
C GLN A 99 -10.20 -0.20 11.53
N ASP A 100 -11.23 0.51 11.99
CA ASP A 100 -11.32 1.03 13.35
C ASP A 100 -11.39 -0.08 14.43
N ASP A 101 -11.93 -1.23 14.09
CA ASP A 101 -11.96 -2.40 14.96
C ASP A 101 -10.55 -2.98 15.18
N ILE A 102 -9.71 -2.99 14.15
CA ILE A 102 -8.32 -3.41 14.24
C ILE A 102 -7.51 -2.41 15.08
N ALA A 103 -7.67 -1.10 14.83
CA ALA A 103 -7.06 -0.06 15.63
C ALA A 103 -7.43 -0.18 17.12
N ALA A 104 -8.71 -0.49 17.39
CA ALA A 104 -9.21 -0.72 18.75
C ALA A 104 -8.58 -1.96 19.39
N ALA A 105 -8.46 -3.07 18.66
CA ALA A 105 -7.87 -4.31 19.16
C ALA A 105 -6.40 -4.11 19.48
N LEU A 106 -5.59 -3.54 18.58
CA LEU A 106 -4.18 -3.24 18.78
C LEU A 106 -3.96 -2.36 20.02
N THR A 107 -4.80 -1.33 20.20
CA THR A 107 -4.67 -0.44 21.35
C THR A 107 -5.05 -1.13 22.64
N ALA A 108 -6.19 -1.82 22.70
CA ALA A 108 -6.77 -2.37 23.92
C ALA A 108 -6.13 -3.69 24.36
N ARG A 109 -5.75 -4.56 23.40
CA ARG A 109 -5.24 -5.91 23.68
C ARG A 109 -3.72 -5.98 23.64
N ASP A 110 -3.13 -5.30 22.65
CA ASP A 110 -1.70 -5.38 22.42
C ASP A 110 -0.93 -4.18 23.00
N GLY A 111 -1.63 -3.12 23.49
CA GLY A 111 -1.00 -1.92 24.04
C GLY A 111 -0.17 -1.14 23.03
N VAL A 112 -0.54 -1.21 21.74
CA VAL A 112 0.12 -0.46 20.66
C VAL A 112 -0.39 0.98 20.65
N GLU A 113 0.50 1.94 20.41
CA GLU A 113 0.11 3.32 20.20
C GLU A 113 -0.37 3.50 18.76
N VAL A 114 -1.69 3.51 18.56
CA VAL A 114 -2.30 3.67 17.24
C VAL A 114 -2.83 5.10 17.07
N PHE A 115 -2.37 5.77 16.01
CA PHE A 115 -2.77 7.10 15.58
C PHE A 115 -3.45 6.99 14.22
N ALA A 116 -4.64 6.40 14.20
CA ALA A 116 -5.39 6.14 12.99
C ALA A 116 -6.89 6.11 13.29
N LYS A 117 -7.68 6.63 12.35
CA LYS A 117 -9.14 6.56 12.38
C LYS A 117 -9.65 6.60 10.95
N ALA A 118 -10.66 5.79 10.66
CA ALA A 118 -11.32 5.76 9.36
C ALA A 118 -11.94 7.13 9.00
N GLY A 119 -11.79 7.55 7.75
CA GLY A 119 -12.47 8.70 7.18
C GLY A 119 -12.00 10.08 7.67
N VAL A 120 -10.83 10.18 8.32
CA VAL A 120 -10.27 11.48 8.70
C VAL A 120 -9.84 12.29 7.48
N ASP A 121 -9.87 13.61 7.62
CA ASP A 121 -9.38 14.53 6.59
C ASP A 121 -7.84 14.53 6.47
N ARG A 122 -7.33 15.27 5.50
CA ARG A 122 -5.90 15.35 5.19
C ARG A 122 -5.07 15.92 6.36
N ASP A 123 -5.59 16.91 7.06
CA ASP A 123 -4.85 17.57 8.13
C ASP A 123 -4.69 16.62 9.32
N ALA A 124 -5.77 15.95 9.73
CA ALA A 124 -5.74 14.93 10.77
C ALA A 124 -4.87 13.72 10.36
N TYR A 125 -4.85 13.35 9.08
CA TYR A 125 -3.98 12.31 8.56
C TYR A 125 -2.49 12.62 8.80
N TYR A 126 -2.02 13.81 8.40
CA TYR A 126 -0.63 14.20 8.64
C TYR A 126 -0.32 14.41 10.13
N GLU A 127 -1.29 14.88 10.92
CA GLU A 127 -1.13 14.96 12.37
C GLU A 127 -0.93 13.58 12.98
N HIS A 128 -1.64 12.57 12.54
CA HIS A 128 -1.44 11.19 12.99
C HIS A 128 -0.03 10.67 12.67
N ILE A 129 0.51 10.98 11.49
CA ILE A 129 1.89 10.64 11.12
C ILE A 129 2.89 11.35 12.04
N GLU A 130 2.71 12.66 12.29
CA GLU A 130 3.57 13.42 13.21
C GLU A 130 3.54 12.86 14.63
N LEU A 131 2.36 12.42 15.10
CA LEU A 131 2.23 11.74 16.39
C LEU A 131 2.96 10.40 16.42
N ALA A 132 2.86 9.60 15.38
CA ALA A 132 3.60 8.33 15.26
C ALA A 132 5.13 8.57 15.29
N LEU A 133 5.59 9.70 14.76
CA LEU A 133 6.98 10.13 14.82
C LEU A 133 7.41 10.67 16.20
N GLY A 134 6.49 10.96 17.11
CA GLY A 134 6.81 11.46 18.44
C GLY A 134 6.56 12.96 18.66
N ALA A 135 5.72 13.61 17.84
CA ALA A 135 5.37 15.03 18.02
C ALA A 135 4.65 15.33 19.34
N ASP A 136 4.18 14.31 20.06
CA ASP A 136 3.60 14.39 21.40
C ASP A 136 4.66 14.50 22.53
N GLY A 137 5.94 14.61 22.19
CA GLY A 137 7.07 14.64 23.13
C GLY A 137 7.64 13.25 23.45
N ALA A 138 7.18 12.21 22.76
CA ALA A 138 7.76 10.89 22.89
C ALA A 138 9.15 10.83 22.21
N VAL A 139 9.89 9.78 22.52
CA VAL A 139 11.18 9.50 21.88
C VAL A 139 10.93 9.17 20.41
N GLY A 140 11.65 9.82 19.49
CA GLY A 140 11.57 9.56 18.06
C GLY A 140 11.96 8.13 17.68
N PRO A 141 11.63 7.67 16.46
CA PRO A 141 11.87 6.29 16.03
C PRO A 141 13.36 5.98 15.82
N ASP A 142 13.72 4.73 16.08
CA ASP A 142 15.00 4.13 15.68
C ASP A 142 14.93 3.50 14.29
N LEU A 143 13.75 2.97 13.93
CA LEU A 143 13.45 2.39 12.63
C LEU A 143 12.10 2.90 12.13
N VAL A 144 11.94 2.93 10.81
CA VAL A 144 10.67 3.30 10.17
C VAL A 144 10.21 2.22 9.19
N ILE A 145 8.90 2.04 9.07
CA ILE A 145 8.26 1.21 8.03
C ILE A 145 7.13 2.02 7.43
N ASP A 146 7.11 2.14 6.11
CA ASP A 146 6.24 3.08 5.40
C ASP A 146 5.62 2.45 4.15
N ASP A 147 4.38 2.81 3.90
CA ASP A 147 3.64 2.53 2.68
C ASP A 147 3.32 3.85 1.96
N GLY A 148 4.10 4.18 0.94
CA GLY A 148 3.89 5.36 0.11
C GLY A 148 4.84 6.52 0.37
N GLY A 149 5.72 6.42 1.38
CA GLY A 149 6.77 7.40 1.67
C GLY A 149 6.30 8.66 2.39
N ASP A 150 5.07 8.70 2.94
CA ASP A 150 4.57 9.88 3.64
C ASP A 150 5.18 10.03 5.04
N LEU A 151 5.43 8.94 5.75
CA LEU A 151 6.11 8.95 7.05
C LEU A 151 7.55 9.48 6.89
N VAL A 152 8.30 8.89 5.93
CA VAL A 152 9.68 9.29 5.66
C VAL A 152 9.74 10.75 5.19
N SER A 153 8.85 11.16 4.30
CA SER A 153 8.77 12.56 3.83
C SER A 153 8.45 13.53 4.99
N THR A 154 7.51 13.18 5.86
CA THR A 154 7.14 14.00 7.02
C THR A 154 8.30 14.11 8.01
N LEU A 155 9.02 13.01 8.25
CA LEU A 155 10.21 13.00 9.11
C LEU A 155 11.30 13.96 8.60
N HIS A 156 11.50 14.05 7.27
CA HIS A 156 12.50 14.94 6.67
C HIS A 156 12.05 16.41 6.58
N THR A 157 10.75 16.67 6.50
CA THR A 157 10.23 18.02 6.24
C THR A 157 9.64 18.71 7.45
N ARG A 158 9.15 17.95 8.44
CA ARG A 158 8.40 18.52 9.58
C ARG A 158 8.94 18.10 10.95
N ALA A 159 9.71 16.99 11.05
CA ALA A 159 10.26 16.55 12.33
C ALA A 159 11.47 17.38 12.75
N GLN A 160 11.79 17.33 14.04
CA GLN A 160 12.99 17.97 14.57
C GLN A 160 14.25 17.24 14.05
N PRO A 161 15.34 17.95 13.74
CA PRO A 161 16.59 17.34 13.24
C PRO A 161 17.14 16.23 14.15
N ALA A 162 16.94 16.32 15.46
CA ALA A 162 17.36 15.30 16.41
C ALA A 162 16.63 13.96 16.22
N MET A 163 15.36 13.97 15.79
CA MET A 163 14.61 12.75 15.48
C MET A 163 15.16 12.09 14.22
N LEU A 164 15.44 12.88 13.19
CA LEU A 164 16.01 12.39 11.93
C LEU A 164 17.37 11.70 12.16
N GLY A 165 18.24 12.30 12.97
CA GLY A 165 19.56 11.74 13.30
C GLY A 165 19.53 10.47 14.15
N ARG A 166 18.37 10.11 14.72
CA ARG A 166 18.18 8.89 15.50
C ARG A 166 17.85 7.67 14.63
N VAL A 167 17.23 7.89 13.47
CA VAL A 167 16.76 6.81 12.60
C VAL A 167 17.94 6.05 11.99
N ARG A 168 18.05 4.76 12.29
CA ARG A 168 19.07 3.84 11.77
C ARG A 168 18.77 3.39 10.34
N GLY A 169 17.49 3.37 9.96
CA GLY A 169 17.03 2.96 8.64
C GLY A 169 15.54 2.69 8.59
N GLY A 170 15.06 2.35 7.40
CA GLY A 170 13.66 2.06 7.17
C GLY A 170 13.41 0.99 6.12
N CYS A 171 12.14 0.61 6.00
CA CYS A 171 11.61 -0.26 4.96
C CYS A 171 10.44 0.43 4.27
N GLU A 172 10.35 0.31 2.94
CA GLU A 172 9.24 0.82 2.14
C GLU A 172 8.55 -0.33 1.41
N GLY A 173 7.23 -0.50 1.67
CA GLY A 173 6.42 -1.59 1.16
C GLY A 173 5.83 -1.36 -0.22
N THR A 174 5.83 -0.12 -0.76
CA THR A 174 5.14 0.21 -2.01
C THR A 174 6.08 0.68 -3.13
N THR A 175 5.73 0.35 -4.38
CA THR A 175 6.46 0.84 -5.55
C THR A 175 6.41 2.38 -5.63
N THR A 176 5.30 2.99 -5.26
CA THR A 176 5.12 4.45 -5.28
C THR A 176 6.04 5.13 -4.28
N GLY A 177 6.10 4.62 -3.04
CA GLY A 177 7.01 5.14 -2.02
C GLY A 177 8.48 4.95 -2.42
N VAL A 178 8.85 3.78 -2.93
CA VAL A 178 10.21 3.53 -3.44
C VAL A 178 10.61 4.56 -4.51
N LEU A 179 9.73 4.90 -5.44
CA LEU A 179 10.01 5.93 -6.46
C LEU A 179 10.23 7.31 -5.85
N ARG A 180 9.42 7.69 -4.86
CA ARG A 180 9.57 8.97 -4.13
C ARG A 180 10.90 9.00 -3.36
N LEU A 181 11.22 7.94 -2.64
CA LEU A 181 12.45 7.84 -1.85
C LEU A 181 13.71 7.83 -2.73
N ARG A 182 13.65 7.20 -3.92
CA ARG A 182 14.73 7.30 -4.91
C ARG A 182 14.96 8.73 -5.40
N ARG A 183 13.89 9.53 -5.54
CA ARG A 183 14.01 10.97 -5.85
C ARG A 183 14.66 11.73 -4.69
N MET A 184 14.21 11.51 -3.46
CA MET A 184 14.83 12.10 -2.27
C MET A 184 16.32 11.73 -2.14
N ALA A 185 16.68 10.48 -2.48
CA ALA A 185 18.07 10.05 -2.49
C ALA A 185 18.88 10.74 -3.60
N ALA A 186 18.32 10.88 -4.80
CA ALA A 186 18.97 11.58 -5.92
C ALA A 186 19.17 13.07 -5.63
N ASP A 187 18.27 13.69 -4.89
CA ASP A 187 18.34 15.09 -4.45
C ASP A 187 19.27 15.26 -3.21
N GLY A 188 19.83 14.17 -2.69
CA GLY A 188 20.70 14.18 -1.50
C GLY A 188 19.96 14.50 -0.18
N THR A 189 18.64 14.41 -0.17
CA THR A 189 17.81 14.72 1.01
C THR A 189 17.55 13.51 1.91
N LEU A 190 17.57 12.29 1.39
CA LEU A 190 17.33 11.08 2.17
C LEU A 190 18.49 10.83 3.14
N ALA A 191 18.24 10.95 4.44
CA ALA A 191 19.27 11.00 5.49
C ALA A 191 19.68 9.62 6.05
N PHE A 192 18.96 8.55 5.73
CA PHE A 192 19.21 7.21 6.23
C PHE A 192 18.92 6.14 5.15
N PRO A 193 19.41 4.89 5.33
CA PRO A 193 19.14 3.81 4.39
C PRO A 193 17.69 3.36 4.46
N VAL A 194 17.07 3.09 3.30
CA VAL A 194 15.74 2.47 3.19
C VAL A 194 15.83 1.24 2.31
N ILE A 195 15.33 0.10 2.79
CA ILE A 195 15.22 -1.14 2.02
C ILE A 195 13.87 -1.15 1.28
N ALA A 196 13.92 -1.34 -0.04
CA ALA A 196 12.75 -1.37 -0.91
C ALA A 196 12.13 -2.79 -0.95
N ALA A 197 11.20 -3.08 -0.04
CA ALA A 197 10.58 -4.41 0.06
C ALA A 197 9.66 -4.74 -1.12
N SER A 198 9.05 -3.74 -1.75
CA SER A 198 8.19 -3.93 -2.94
C SER A 198 8.96 -4.29 -4.22
N ASP A 199 10.29 -4.22 -4.21
CA ASP A 199 11.10 -4.36 -5.43
C ASP A 199 11.80 -5.73 -5.53
N THR A 200 11.34 -6.73 -4.79
CA THR A 200 11.89 -8.09 -4.84
C THR A 200 11.22 -8.96 -5.90
N PRO A 201 11.89 -10.00 -6.42
CA PRO A 201 11.27 -10.99 -7.28
C PRO A 201 10.03 -11.64 -6.64
N VAL A 202 10.10 -11.94 -5.34
CA VAL A 202 9.02 -12.61 -4.60
C VAL A 202 7.82 -11.69 -4.42
N THR A 203 8.03 -10.44 -3.98
CA THR A 203 6.95 -9.46 -3.85
C THR A 203 6.28 -9.18 -5.19
N ARG A 204 7.07 -9.00 -6.27
CA ARG A 204 6.51 -8.81 -7.62
C ARG A 204 5.66 -9.99 -8.09
N LEU A 205 6.08 -11.22 -7.75
CA LEU A 205 5.36 -12.42 -8.13
C LEU A 205 4.06 -12.58 -7.33
N VAL A 206 4.13 -12.52 -6.01
CA VAL A 206 3.01 -12.90 -5.14
C VAL A 206 2.10 -11.71 -4.87
N ASP A 207 2.64 -10.62 -4.34
CA ASP A 207 1.87 -9.44 -3.96
C ASP A 207 1.32 -8.69 -5.19
N ASN A 208 2.23 -8.16 -6.02
CA ASN A 208 1.81 -7.28 -7.11
C ASN A 208 1.02 -8.03 -8.21
N ARG A 209 1.42 -9.23 -8.59
CA ARG A 209 0.77 -9.96 -9.68
C ARG A 209 -0.47 -10.73 -9.24
N HIS A 210 -0.42 -11.45 -8.13
CA HIS A 210 -1.53 -12.29 -7.67
C HIS A 210 -2.41 -11.57 -6.64
N GLY A 211 -1.83 -10.96 -5.62
CA GLY A 211 -2.55 -10.27 -4.55
C GLY A 211 -3.35 -9.08 -5.07
N THR A 212 -2.68 -8.16 -5.77
CA THR A 212 -3.33 -6.98 -6.36
C THR A 212 -4.39 -7.39 -7.38
N ALA A 213 -4.10 -8.38 -8.23
CA ALA A 213 -5.05 -8.82 -9.25
C ALA A 213 -6.36 -9.34 -8.64
N GLN A 214 -6.26 -10.23 -7.65
CA GLN A 214 -7.42 -10.80 -6.97
C GLN A 214 -8.20 -9.72 -6.24
N SER A 215 -7.54 -8.91 -5.43
CA SER A 215 -8.18 -7.91 -4.58
C SER A 215 -8.81 -6.76 -5.37
N VAL A 216 -8.20 -6.32 -6.49
CA VAL A 216 -8.77 -5.29 -7.38
C VAL A 216 -10.03 -5.80 -8.07
N ILE A 217 -10.02 -7.03 -8.57
CA ILE A 217 -11.22 -7.64 -9.16
C ILE A 217 -12.31 -7.82 -8.09
N ASP A 218 -11.98 -8.24 -6.88
CA ASP A 218 -12.93 -8.33 -5.76
C ASP A 218 -13.57 -6.95 -5.46
N GLY A 219 -12.76 -5.89 -5.31
CA GLY A 219 -13.24 -4.53 -5.09
C GLY A 219 -14.13 -4.00 -6.21
N LEU A 220 -13.71 -4.22 -7.47
CA LEU A 220 -14.51 -3.88 -8.64
C LEU A 220 -15.89 -4.56 -8.62
N LEU A 221 -15.92 -5.86 -8.38
CA LEU A 221 -17.17 -6.64 -8.38
C LEU A 221 -18.08 -6.26 -7.22
N ARG A 222 -17.55 -6.04 -6.02
CA ARG A 222 -18.33 -5.62 -4.84
C ARG A 222 -18.97 -4.26 -5.04
N ALA A 223 -18.19 -3.26 -5.46
CA ALA A 223 -18.69 -1.90 -5.64
C ALA A 223 -19.66 -1.77 -6.82
N SER A 224 -19.37 -2.39 -7.97
CA SER A 224 -20.17 -2.22 -9.18
C SER A 224 -21.24 -3.28 -9.39
N GLY A 225 -21.02 -4.52 -8.94
CA GLY A 225 -21.89 -5.66 -9.27
C GLY A 225 -21.89 -6.04 -10.77
N VAL A 226 -20.86 -5.60 -11.53
CA VAL A 226 -20.79 -5.80 -12.98
C VAL A 226 -20.51 -7.27 -13.34
N LEU A 227 -21.15 -7.77 -14.39
CA LEU A 227 -20.75 -9.02 -15.05
C LEU A 227 -19.61 -8.72 -16.03
N LEU A 228 -18.41 -9.24 -15.76
CA LEU A 228 -17.23 -9.00 -16.60
C LEU A 228 -17.24 -9.76 -17.93
N ALA A 229 -17.96 -10.88 -18.00
CA ALA A 229 -18.04 -11.67 -19.23
C ALA A 229 -18.51 -10.78 -20.39
N VAL A 230 -17.78 -10.86 -21.51
CA VAL A 230 -17.94 -10.09 -22.77
C VAL A 230 -17.77 -8.56 -22.65
N LYS A 231 -17.53 -8.00 -21.45
CA LYS A 231 -17.21 -6.58 -21.28
C LYS A 231 -15.85 -6.24 -21.86
N THR A 232 -15.74 -5.07 -22.46
CA THR A 232 -14.43 -4.51 -22.83
C THR A 232 -13.83 -3.83 -21.59
N LEU A 233 -12.79 -4.46 -21.03
CA LEU A 233 -12.09 -3.95 -19.86
C LEU A 233 -10.71 -3.41 -20.28
N VAL A 234 -10.47 -2.14 -20.00
CA VAL A 234 -9.22 -1.44 -20.29
C VAL A 234 -8.36 -1.42 -19.02
N VAL A 235 -7.15 -1.96 -19.11
CA VAL A 235 -6.14 -1.84 -18.04
C VAL A 235 -5.08 -0.86 -18.51
N ALA A 236 -4.94 0.24 -17.79
CA ALA A 236 -3.87 1.21 -18.02
C ALA A 236 -2.65 0.85 -17.18
N GLY A 237 -1.56 0.50 -17.87
CA GLY A 237 -0.32 -0.05 -17.29
C GLY A 237 -0.25 -1.57 -17.37
N PHE A 238 0.91 -2.12 -17.81
CA PHE A 238 1.17 -3.56 -17.90
C PHE A 238 2.41 -3.96 -17.10
N GLY A 239 2.55 -3.36 -15.91
CA GLY A 239 3.52 -3.80 -14.89
C GLY A 239 3.05 -5.09 -14.19
N ALA A 240 3.65 -5.42 -13.06
CA ALA A 240 3.27 -6.61 -12.30
C ALA A 240 1.77 -6.61 -11.93
N CYS A 241 1.26 -5.50 -11.37
CA CYS A 241 -0.16 -5.35 -11.01
C CYS A 241 -1.07 -5.42 -12.25
N GLY A 242 -0.82 -4.57 -13.25
CA GLY A 242 -1.68 -4.49 -14.43
C GLY A 242 -1.73 -5.78 -15.23
N SER A 243 -0.61 -6.52 -15.35
CA SER A 243 -0.59 -7.81 -16.02
C SER A 243 -1.41 -8.87 -15.28
N GLY A 244 -1.35 -8.89 -13.95
CA GLY A 244 -2.16 -9.78 -13.12
C GLY A 244 -3.66 -9.46 -13.23
N ILE A 245 -4.03 -8.17 -13.15
CA ILE A 245 -5.42 -7.71 -13.32
C ILE A 245 -5.96 -8.11 -14.69
N ALA A 246 -5.16 -7.90 -15.76
CA ALA A 246 -5.54 -8.26 -17.12
C ALA A 246 -5.80 -9.76 -17.29
N GLU A 247 -4.92 -10.61 -16.74
CA GLU A 247 -5.08 -12.06 -16.76
C GLU A 247 -6.32 -12.52 -15.98
N SER A 248 -6.55 -11.96 -14.80
CA SER A 248 -7.72 -12.27 -13.95
C SER A 248 -9.03 -11.84 -14.62
N ALA A 249 -9.08 -10.63 -15.18
CA ALA A 249 -10.25 -10.15 -15.91
C ALA A 249 -10.56 -11.02 -17.14
N ARG A 250 -9.53 -11.42 -17.90
CA ARG A 250 -9.67 -12.33 -19.04
C ARG A 250 -10.19 -13.71 -18.61
N ALA A 251 -9.70 -14.23 -17.49
CA ALA A 251 -10.19 -15.51 -16.94
C ALA A 251 -11.68 -15.45 -16.56
N LEU A 252 -12.19 -14.28 -16.19
CA LEU A 252 -13.62 -14.01 -15.95
C LEU A 252 -14.41 -13.70 -17.25
N GLY A 253 -13.80 -13.84 -18.41
CA GLY A 253 -14.46 -13.68 -19.72
C GLY A 253 -14.48 -12.25 -20.27
N ALA A 254 -13.74 -11.31 -19.69
CA ALA A 254 -13.62 -9.95 -20.23
C ALA A 254 -12.78 -9.94 -21.52
N ARG A 255 -13.10 -9.00 -22.42
CA ARG A 255 -12.26 -8.62 -23.56
C ARG A 255 -11.29 -7.54 -23.10
N VAL A 256 -10.05 -7.95 -22.80
CA VAL A 256 -9.09 -7.02 -22.18
C VAL A 256 -8.33 -6.26 -23.26
N VAL A 257 -8.24 -4.94 -23.06
CA VAL A 257 -7.41 -4.00 -23.82
C VAL A 257 -6.39 -3.40 -22.85
N ILE A 258 -5.13 -3.35 -23.27
CA ILE A 258 -4.04 -2.78 -22.49
C ILE A 258 -3.68 -1.41 -23.05
N THR A 259 -3.38 -0.46 -22.19
CA THR A 259 -2.68 0.78 -22.56
C THR A 259 -1.35 0.82 -21.83
N GLU A 260 -0.25 1.01 -22.55
CA GLU A 260 1.10 0.98 -22.00
C GLU A 260 2.02 1.93 -22.78
N VAL A 261 2.97 2.55 -22.09
CA VAL A 261 3.95 3.48 -22.68
C VAL A 261 5.33 2.85 -22.83
N ASP A 262 5.64 1.82 -22.04
CA ASP A 262 6.89 1.06 -22.14
C ASP A 262 6.79 0.04 -23.28
N PRO A 263 7.63 0.12 -24.33
CA PRO A 263 7.53 -0.77 -25.49
C PRO A 263 7.82 -2.23 -25.14
N VAL A 264 8.63 -2.52 -24.12
CA VAL A 264 8.91 -3.91 -23.71
C VAL A 264 7.71 -4.53 -23.03
N ARG A 265 7.04 -3.78 -22.14
CA ARG A 265 5.80 -4.23 -21.48
C ARG A 265 4.65 -4.33 -22.47
N ALA A 266 4.54 -3.40 -23.42
CA ALA A 266 3.56 -3.47 -24.49
C ALA A 266 3.77 -4.73 -25.36
N LEU A 267 5.03 -5.07 -25.69
CA LEU A 267 5.37 -6.30 -26.41
C LEU A 267 5.00 -7.55 -25.60
N ASP A 268 5.27 -7.58 -24.29
CA ASP A 268 4.86 -8.69 -23.41
C ASP A 268 3.33 -8.86 -23.42
N ALA A 269 2.56 -7.77 -23.36
CA ALA A 269 1.11 -7.80 -23.46
C ALA A 269 0.64 -8.42 -24.81
N VAL A 270 1.23 -8.01 -25.92
CA VAL A 270 0.91 -8.56 -27.26
C VAL A 270 1.24 -10.05 -27.33
N LEU A 271 2.42 -10.47 -26.83
CA LEU A 271 2.85 -11.88 -26.83
C LEU A 271 1.93 -12.77 -25.96
N ARG A 272 1.32 -12.20 -24.91
CA ARG A 272 0.28 -12.88 -24.11
C ARG A 272 -1.12 -12.83 -24.75
N GLY A 273 -1.26 -12.27 -25.94
CA GLY A 273 -2.51 -12.22 -26.72
C GLY A 273 -3.47 -11.12 -26.30
N PHE A 274 -2.99 -10.06 -25.64
CA PHE A 274 -3.79 -8.87 -25.35
C PHE A 274 -3.73 -7.89 -26.51
N ARG A 275 -4.84 -7.17 -26.72
CA ARG A 275 -4.86 -6.02 -27.62
C ARG A 275 -4.24 -4.83 -26.89
N VAL A 276 -3.30 -4.14 -27.54
CA VAL A 276 -2.66 -2.93 -27.01
C VAL A 276 -3.09 -1.73 -27.85
N LEU A 277 -3.56 -0.67 -27.19
CA LEU A 277 -4.01 0.58 -27.81
C LEU A 277 -3.56 1.79 -26.99
N PRO A 278 -3.37 2.96 -27.63
CA PRO A 278 -3.35 4.22 -26.91
C PRO A 278 -4.66 4.44 -26.12
N ILE A 279 -4.59 5.13 -24.97
CA ILE A 279 -5.78 5.36 -24.12
C ILE A 279 -6.87 6.11 -24.88
N ALA A 280 -6.53 7.05 -25.76
CA ALA A 280 -7.48 7.80 -26.58
C ALA A 280 -8.28 6.90 -27.54
N GLU A 281 -7.70 5.78 -28.01
CA GLU A 281 -8.41 4.78 -28.84
C GLU A 281 -9.17 3.77 -27.98
N ALA A 282 -8.70 3.50 -26.77
CA ALA A 282 -9.36 2.59 -25.83
C ALA A 282 -10.59 3.25 -25.15
N ALA A 283 -10.56 4.56 -24.91
CA ALA A 283 -11.63 5.29 -24.22
C ALA A 283 -13.02 5.11 -24.86
N PRO A 284 -13.24 5.27 -26.18
CA PRO A 284 -14.56 5.12 -26.78
C PRO A 284 -15.08 3.68 -26.85
N ILE A 285 -14.24 2.68 -26.60
CA ILE A 285 -14.63 1.26 -26.67
C ILE A 285 -14.71 0.57 -25.32
N GLY A 286 -14.04 1.12 -24.29
CA GLY A 286 -14.00 0.57 -22.94
C GLY A 286 -15.34 0.69 -22.22
N GLU A 287 -15.68 -0.31 -21.41
CA GLU A 287 -16.85 -0.32 -20.52
C GLU A 287 -16.42 -0.33 -19.05
N VAL A 288 -15.23 -0.87 -18.78
CA VAL A 288 -14.59 -0.85 -17.46
C VAL A 288 -13.14 -0.41 -17.63
N PHE A 289 -12.68 0.50 -16.79
CA PHE A 289 -11.32 1.02 -16.80
C PHE A 289 -10.67 0.79 -15.46
N ILE A 290 -9.46 0.22 -15.46
CA ILE A 290 -8.65 0.04 -14.25
C ILE A 290 -7.29 0.66 -14.52
N THR A 291 -6.92 1.69 -13.74
CA THR A 291 -5.60 2.30 -13.81
C THR A 291 -4.65 1.62 -12.83
N ALA A 292 -3.43 1.30 -13.27
CA ALA A 292 -2.40 0.59 -12.50
C ALA A 292 -0.97 1.02 -12.93
N THR A 293 -0.77 2.32 -13.15
CA THR A 293 0.48 2.87 -13.71
C THR A 293 1.44 3.39 -12.65
N GLY A 294 0.92 3.79 -11.48
CA GLY A 294 1.66 4.54 -10.47
C GLY A 294 2.06 5.95 -10.92
N SER A 295 1.39 6.49 -11.97
CA SER A 295 1.63 7.81 -12.54
C SER A 295 0.46 8.76 -12.22
N THR A 296 0.40 9.90 -12.89
CA THR A 296 -0.66 10.89 -12.71
C THR A 296 -1.35 11.18 -14.04
N ALA A 297 -2.63 11.60 -13.99
CA ALA A 297 -3.39 12.05 -15.15
C ALA A 297 -3.39 11.04 -16.32
N VAL A 298 -3.61 9.76 -16.01
CA VAL A 298 -3.68 8.67 -17.00
C VAL A 298 -5.01 8.75 -17.76
N ILE A 299 -6.12 8.97 -17.04
CA ILE A 299 -7.43 9.27 -17.62
C ILE A 299 -7.73 10.74 -17.40
N THR A 300 -7.56 11.56 -18.45
CA THR A 300 -7.75 13.01 -18.44
C THR A 300 -9.17 13.41 -18.84
N ALA A 301 -9.49 14.72 -18.74
CA ALA A 301 -10.76 15.28 -19.21
C ALA A 301 -11.11 14.88 -20.65
N GLU A 302 -10.10 14.86 -21.54
CA GLU A 302 -10.29 14.48 -22.95
C GLU A 302 -10.74 13.01 -23.08
N HIS A 303 -10.15 12.13 -22.30
CA HIS A 303 -10.51 10.72 -22.27
C HIS A 303 -11.91 10.52 -21.66
N LEU A 304 -12.21 11.21 -20.54
CA LEU A 304 -13.54 11.19 -19.88
C LEU A 304 -14.66 11.60 -20.82
N ALA A 305 -14.42 12.62 -21.66
CA ALA A 305 -15.39 13.08 -22.65
C ALA A 305 -15.74 12.00 -23.71
N MET A 306 -14.84 11.05 -23.98
CA MET A 306 -15.02 9.98 -24.97
C MET A 306 -15.62 8.69 -24.39
N LEU A 307 -15.74 8.57 -23.07
CA LEU A 307 -16.25 7.34 -22.44
C LEU A 307 -17.71 7.11 -22.78
N ARG A 308 -18.08 5.85 -22.82
CA ARG A 308 -19.47 5.42 -23.07
C ARG A 308 -20.36 5.69 -21.84
N ASP A 309 -21.65 5.76 -22.08
CA ASP A 309 -22.65 5.70 -21.02
C ASP A 309 -22.48 4.41 -20.20
N GLY A 310 -22.54 4.52 -18.87
CA GLY A 310 -22.36 3.42 -17.94
C GLY A 310 -20.91 2.94 -17.78
N ALA A 311 -19.91 3.65 -18.31
CA ALA A 311 -18.52 3.30 -18.11
C ALA A 311 -18.13 3.36 -16.64
N ILE A 312 -17.38 2.34 -16.17
CA ILE A 312 -16.93 2.18 -14.79
C ILE A 312 -15.45 2.51 -14.72
N LEU A 313 -15.09 3.39 -13.79
CA LEU A 313 -13.73 3.83 -13.54
C LEU A 313 -13.27 3.31 -12.17
N ALA A 314 -12.14 2.62 -12.14
CA ALA A 314 -11.50 2.12 -10.93
C ALA A 314 -9.99 2.41 -10.96
N ASN A 315 -9.40 2.67 -9.81
CA ASN A 315 -7.97 2.85 -9.66
C ASN A 315 -7.38 1.73 -8.79
N ALA A 316 -6.29 1.13 -9.25
CA ALA A 316 -5.47 0.18 -8.51
C ALA A 316 -4.12 0.80 -8.09
N GLY A 317 -3.84 2.05 -8.48
CA GLY A 317 -2.67 2.78 -8.04
C GLY A 317 -2.81 3.26 -6.59
N HIS A 318 -1.67 3.49 -5.94
CA HIS A 318 -1.64 3.86 -4.51
C HIS A 318 -2.35 5.19 -4.22
N PHE A 319 -2.19 6.20 -5.09
CA PHE A 319 -2.80 7.52 -4.94
C PHE A 319 -3.94 7.75 -5.92
N ASP A 320 -4.85 8.66 -5.56
CA ASP A 320 -6.03 9.07 -6.31
C ASP A 320 -5.73 10.10 -7.43
N VAL A 321 -4.61 9.94 -8.12
CA VAL A 321 -4.10 10.90 -9.09
C VAL A 321 -4.10 10.38 -10.54
N GLU A 322 -4.38 9.10 -10.74
CA GLU A 322 -4.37 8.49 -12.07
C GLU A 322 -5.61 8.85 -12.89
N ILE A 323 -6.75 9.03 -12.24
CA ILE A 323 -8.01 9.49 -12.85
C ILE A 323 -8.21 10.95 -12.48
N ASP A 324 -8.46 11.82 -13.45
CA ASP A 324 -8.76 13.21 -13.18
C ASP A 324 -10.19 13.40 -12.64
N VAL A 325 -10.34 13.08 -11.35
CA VAL A 325 -11.62 13.18 -10.63
C VAL A 325 -12.14 14.62 -10.59
N ARG A 326 -11.23 15.62 -10.57
CA ARG A 326 -11.63 17.03 -10.59
C ARG A 326 -12.24 17.42 -11.92
N ALA A 327 -11.65 16.98 -13.03
CA ALA A 327 -12.23 17.18 -14.35
C ALA A 327 -13.57 16.45 -14.48
N LEU A 328 -13.68 15.21 -13.99
CA LEU A 328 -14.95 14.46 -13.99
C LEU A 328 -16.04 15.22 -13.23
N ALA A 329 -15.73 15.71 -12.04
CA ALA A 329 -16.68 16.51 -11.23
C ALA A 329 -17.07 17.83 -11.93
N ALA A 330 -16.11 18.50 -12.58
CA ALA A 330 -16.37 19.74 -13.32
C ALA A 330 -17.21 19.52 -14.60
N MET A 331 -17.13 18.34 -15.21
CA MET A 331 -17.93 17.98 -16.39
C MET A 331 -19.35 17.55 -16.04
N ALA A 332 -19.59 17.06 -14.83
CA ALA A 332 -20.89 16.55 -14.40
C ALA A 332 -21.89 17.68 -14.12
N VAL A 333 -23.13 17.50 -14.54
CA VAL A 333 -24.27 18.35 -14.13
C VAL A 333 -24.82 17.96 -12.77
N THR A 334 -24.68 16.68 -12.43
CA THR A 334 -25.09 16.12 -11.12
C THR A 334 -24.14 14.99 -10.73
N VAL A 335 -23.81 14.95 -9.44
CA VAL A 335 -23.07 13.83 -8.84
C VAL A 335 -23.99 13.14 -7.85
N HIS A 336 -24.25 11.87 -8.06
CA HIS A 336 -25.01 11.01 -7.16
C HIS A 336 -24.02 10.17 -6.37
N THR A 337 -23.81 10.53 -5.12
CA THR A 337 -22.90 9.81 -4.23
C THR A 337 -23.53 8.51 -3.72
N ASP A 338 -22.70 7.50 -3.51
CA ASP A 338 -23.10 6.20 -2.95
C ASP A 338 -24.32 5.57 -3.64
N VAL A 339 -24.42 5.68 -4.98
CA VAL A 339 -25.46 4.94 -5.73
C VAL A 339 -25.40 3.42 -5.46
N ARG A 340 -24.24 2.96 -5.07
CA ARG A 340 -23.92 1.69 -4.41
C ARG A 340 -22.78 1.99 -3.42
N PRO A 341 -22.58 1.16 -2.40
CA PRO A 341 -21.43 1.33 -1.51
C PRO A 341 -20.13 1.48 -2.32
N HIS A 342 -19.39 2.58 -2.08
CA HIS A 342 -18.14 2.92 -2.77
C HIS A 342 -18.25 3.16 -4.29
N ALA A 343 -19.42 3.55 -4.78
CA ALA A 343 -19.63 3.89 -6.19
C ALA A 343 -20.46 5.16 -6.33
N ASP A 344 -19.88 6.17 -6.97
CA ASP A 344 -20.52 7.44 -7.29
C ASP A 344 -20.87 7.50 -8.79
N ALA A 345 -22.02 8.08 -9.12
CA ALA A 345 -22.43 8.28 -10.50
C ALA A 345 -22.36 9.77 -10.89
N TYR A 346 -21.64 10.04 -11.94
CA TYR A 346 -21.44 11.37 -12.51
C TYR A 346 -22.30 11.50 -13.77
N GLU A 347 -23.36 12.32 -13.72
CA GLU A 347 -24.24 12.57 -14.86
C GLU A 347 -23.69 13.74 -15.69
N LEU A 348 -23.42 13.47 -16.97
CA LEU A 348 -22.88 14.44 -17.92
C LEU A 348 -24.00 15.23 -18.62
N PRO A 349 -23.71 16.40 -19.23
CA PRO A 349 -24.71 17.23 -19.91
C PRO A 349 -25.44 16.55 -21.06
N ASP A 350 -24.84 15.52 -21.68
CA ASP A 350 -25.42 14.73 -22.76
C ASP A 350 -26.25 13.53 -22.27
N GLY A 351 -26.43 13.40 -20.96
CA GLY A 351 -27.21 12.34 -20.30
C GLY A 351 -26.44 11.07 -20.01
N ARG A 352 -25.16 10.95 -20.42
CA ARG A 352 -24.33 9.81 -20.05
C ARG A 352 -24.05 9.84 -18.55
N ARG A 353 -23.96 8.65 -17.95
CA ARG A 353 -23.57 8.46 -16.55
C ARG A 353 -22.29 7.66 -16.47
N LEU A 354 -21.26 8.22 -15.84
CA LEU A 354 -20.00 7.53 -15.57
C LEU A 354 -19.98 7.13 -14.09
N LEU A 355 -19.54 5.91 -13.80
CA LEU A 355 -19.38 5.43 -12.42
C LEU A 355 -17.91 5.52 -12.01
N LEU A 356 -17.65 6.17 -10.88
CA LEU A 356 -16.33 6.21 -10.26
C LEU A 356 -16.37 5.37 -8.98
N LEU A 357 -15.47 4.39 -8.87
CA LEU A 357 -15.38 3.54 -7.70
C LEU A 357 -14.35 4.11 -6.71
N ALA A 358 -14.66 3.95 -5.41
CA ALA A 358 -13.79 4.30 -4.30
C ALA A 358 -13.24 5.76 -4.38
N GLU A 359 -14.04 6.69 -4.91
CA GLU A 359 -13.64 8.11 -5.09
C GLU A 359 -12.35 8.28 -5.93
N GLY A 360 -12.00 7.31 -6.80
CA GLY A 360 -10.74 7.28 -7.54
C GLY A 360 -9.54 6.78 -6.73
N ARG A 361 -9.73 6.39 -5.47
CA ARG A 361 -8.70 5.80 -4.62
C ARG A 361 -8.51 4.31 -4.92
N VAL A 362 -7.56 3.69 -4.23
CA VAL A 362 -7.21 2.27 -4.42
C VAL A 362 -8.40 1.35 -4.10
N VAL A 363 -9.02 0.79 -5.15
CA VAL A 363 -10.32 0.11 -5.08
C VAL A 363 -10.30 -1.16 -4.23
N ASN A 364 -9.21 -1.90 -4.22
CA ASN A 364 -9.05 -3.15 -3.48
C ASN A 364 -9.03 -2.96 -1.95
N LEU A 365 -8.62 -1.79 -1.47
CA LEU A 365 -8.57 -1.49 -0.04
C LEU A 365 -9.79 -0.72 0.46
N VAL A 366 -10.43 0.07 -0.43
CA VAL A 366 -11.61 0.87 -0.07
C VAL A 366 -12.89 0.06 -0.24
N ALA A 367 -13.02 -0.66 -1.35
CA ALA A 367 -14.25 -1.42 -1.68
C ALA A 367 -14.15 -2.94 -1.39
N ALA A 368 -12.98 -3.42 -0.94
CA ALA A 368 -12.76 -4.81 -0.52
C ALA A 368 -11.87 -4.86 0.72
N ASN A 369 -11.36 -6.04 1.05
CA ASN A 369 -10.55 -6.25 2.26
C ASN A 369 -9.03 -6.09 2.02
N GLY A 370 -8.61 -5.67 0.84
CA GLY A 370 -7.21 -5.64 0.44
C GLY A 370 -6.70 -7.02 0.01
N HIS A 371 -5.40 -7.22 0.14
CA HIS A 371 -4.77 -8.50 -0.22
C HIS A 371 -5.12 -9.60 0.77
N PRO A 372 -5.21 -10.86 0.30
CA PRO A 372 -5.37 -12.01 1.20
C PRO A 372 -4.24 -12.11 2.23
N PRO A 373 -4.51 -12.65 3.43
CA PRO A 373 -3.49 -12.80 4.47
C PRO A 373 -2.24 -13.57 4.00
N GLU A 374 -2.39 -14.58 3.14
CA GLU A 374 -1.28 -15.38 2.60
C GLU A 374 -0.32 -14.54 1.74
N VAL A 375 -0.84 -13.51 1.05
CA VAL A 375 -0.03 -12.58 0.26
C VAL A 375 0.71 -11.63 1.20
N MET A 376 0.01 -11.07 2.18
CA MET A 376 0.57 -10.13 3.15
C MET A 376 1.57 -10.81 4.09
N ASP A 377 1.41 -12.10 4.38
CA ASP A 377 2.37 -12.88 5.15
C ASP A 377 3.77 -12.82 4.54
N LEU A 378 3.84 -12.96 3.21
CA LEU A 378 5.10 -12.91 2.49
C LEU A 378 5.69 -11.50 2.41
N ALA A 379 4.88 -10.51 2.04
CA ALA A 379 5.31 -9.12 1.95
C ALA A 379 5.80 -8.60 3.31
N PHE A 380 5.01 -8.76 4.35
CA PHE A 380 5.36 -8.37 5.71
C PHE A 380 6.50 -9.20 6.32
N GLY A 381 6.64 -10.45 5.91
CA GLY A 381 7.78 -11.28 6.28
C GLY A 381 9.11 -10.70 5.77
N ILE A 382 9.14 -10.25 4.51
CA ILE A 382 10.30 -9.58 3.91
C ILE A 382 10.60 -8.26 4.63
N GLU A 383 9.57 -7.48 4.96
CA GLU A 383 9.71 -6.23 5.68
C GLU A 383 10.25 -6.44 7.10
N ALA A 384 9.70 -7.41 7.84
CA ALA A 384 10.15 -7.76 9.19
C ALA A 384 11.61 -8.23 9.20
N LEU A 385 12.02 -9.05 8.24
CA LEU A 385 13.41 -9.50 8.07
C LEU A 385 14.33 -8.33 7.70
N SER A 386 13.88 -7.43 6.84
CA SER A 386 14.63 -6.22 6.44
C SER A 386 14.85 -5.28 7.63
N LEU A 387 13.81 -5.06 8.45
CA LEU A 387 13.94 -4.28 9.68
C LEU A 387 14.88 -4.95 10.69
N ALA A 388 14.81 -6.28 10.84
CA ALA A 388 15.71 -7.00 11.74
C ALA A 388 17.18 -6.89 11.27
N ARG A 389 17.43 -6.92 9.96
CA ARG A 389 18.74 -6.66 9.37
C ARG A 389 19.24 -5.26 9.71
N LEU A 390 18.42 -4.22 9.56
CA LEU A 390 18.78 -2.82 9.87
C LEU A 390 19.00 -2.61 11.37
N ALA A 391 18.26 -3.30 12.22
CA ALA A 391 18.42 -3.25 13.68
C ALA A 391 19.76 -3.83 14.15
N GLY A 392 20.20 -4.95 13.55
CA GLY A 392 21.34 -5.72 14.00
C GLY A 392 22.67 -5.46 13.27
N SER A 393 22.67 -4.67 12.16
CA SER A 393 23.89 -4.53 11.35
C SER A 393 24.94 -3.64 12.02
N ALA A 394 26.10 -4.21 12.27
CA ALA A 394 27.32 -3.47 12.61
C ALA A 394 27.83 -2.62 11.44
N GLU A 395 27.51 -3.00 10.22
CA GLU A 395 27.76 -2.22 9.00
C GLU A 395 26.51 -1.43 8.65
N GLN A 396 26.53 -0.13 8.92
CA GLN A 396 25.47 0.77 8.52
C GLN A 396 25.51 0.94 6.99
N LEU A 397 24.40 0.64 6.34
CA LEU A 397 24.21 0.99 4.94
C LEU A 397 24.27 2.53 4.80
N PRO A 398 24.86 3.07 3.71
CA PRO A 398 24.83 4.51 3.47
C PRO A 398 23.38 5.00 3.24
N PRO A 399 23.09 6.29 3.48
CA PRO A 399 21.82 6.88 3.09
C PRO A 399 21.49 6.61 1.63
N GLY A 400 20.24 6.21 1.36
CA GLY A 400 19.81 5.84 0.02
C GLY A 400 18.77 4.72 0.03
N VAL A 401 18.29 4.36 -1.17
CA VAL A 401 17.34 3.26 -1.36
C VAL A 401 18.09 2.00 -1.78
N HIS A 402 17.99 0.96 -0.98
CA HIS A 402 18.67 -0.31 -1.15
C HIS A 402 17.71 -1.41 -1.57
N ARG A 403 18.20 -2.38 -2.33
CA ARG A 403 17.45 -3.60 -2.61
C ARG A 403 17.41 -4.49 -1.36
N VAL A 404 16.36 -5.28 -1.23
CA VAL A 404 16.32 -6.36 -0.25
C VAL A 404 17.51 -7.30 -0.51
N PRO A 405 18.30 -7.65 0.52
CA PRO A 405 19.34 -8.65 0.38
C PRO A 405 18.78 -9.99 -0.16
N PRO A 406 19.44 -10.63 -1.15
CA PRO A 406 18.92 -11.85 -1.79
C PRO A 406 18.68 -13.02 -0.83
N ASP A 407 19.41 -13.08 0.29
CA ASP A 407 19.25 -14.08 1.33
C ASP A 407 17.89 -13.92 2.06
N ILE A 408 17.41 -12.69 2.29
CA ILE A 408 16.11 -12.41 2.88
C ILE A 408 14.98 -12.88 1.96
N ASP A 409 15.05 -12.52 0.67
CA ASP A 409 14.04 -12.93 -0.32
C ASP A 409 13.97 -14.46 -0.46
N ALA A 410 15.14 -15.10 -0.51
CA ALA A 410 15.24 -16.56 -0.55
C ALA A 410 14.76 -17.24 0.75
N GLU A 411 15.02 -16.65 1.91
CA GLU A 411 14.54 -17.16 3.21
C GLU A 411 13.02 -17.13 3.28
N ALA A 412 12.43 -15.98 2.97
CA ALA A 412 10.98 -15.81 2.96
C ALA A 412 10.31 -16.83 2.00
N ALA A 413 10.83 -16.96 0.79
CA ALA A 413 10.33 -17.94 -0.18
C ALA A 413 10.42 -19.38 0.31
N ARG A 414 11.55 -19.80 0.94
CA ARG A 414 11.70 -21.15 1.48
C ARG A 414 10.71 -21.45 2.61
N LEU A 415 10.51 -20.50 3.51
CA LEU A 415 9.56 -20.65 4.61
C LEU A 415 8.14 -20.85 4.09
N VAL A 416 7.70 -20.03 3.12
CA VAL A 416 6.38 -20.18 2.49
C VAL A 416 6.26 -21.49 1.73
N LEU A 417 7.27 -21.90 0.95
CA LEU A 417 7.26 -23.18 0.24
C LEU A 417 7.14 -24.37 1.21
N THR A 418 7.79 -24.28 2.38
CA THR A 418 7.67 -25.31 3.41
C THR A 418 6.24 -25.41 3.93
N THR A 419 5.56 -24.29 4.18
CA THR A 419 4.16 -24.29 4.64
C THR A 419 3.19 -24.84 3.59
N LEU A 420 3.52 -24.65 2.30
CA LEU A 420 2.76 -25.19 1.17
C LEU A 420 3.08 -26.68 0.90
N GLY A 421 3.97 -27.29 1.65
CA GLY A 421 4.40 -28.68 1.46
C GLY A 421 5.24 -28.90 0.20
N ALA A 422 5.74 -27.83 -0.43
CA ALA A 422 6.63 -27.92 -1.57
C ALA A 422 8.05 -28.29 -1.13
N ARG A 423 8.72 -29.11 -1.95
CA ARG A 423 10.11 -29.52 -1.72
C ARG A 423 10.98 -29.02 -2.88
N LEU A 424 12.06 -28.33 -2.53
CA LEU A 424 13.05 -27.89 -3.51
C LEU A 424 14.05 -29.03 -3.79
N ASP A 425 14.52 -29.06 -5.02
CA ASP A 425 15.65 -29.89 -5.37
C ASP A 425 16.98 -29.29 -4.86
N THR A 426 18.00 -30.10 -4.71
CA THR A 426 19.34 -29.69 -4.28
C THR A 426 20.35 -29.97 -5.37
N LEU A 427 21.23 -28.99 -5.62
CA LEU A 427 22.33 -29.21 -6.57
C LEU A 427 23.28 -30.26 -6.06
N THR A 428 23.71 -31.16 -6.94
CA THR A 428 24.83 -32.05 -6.66
C THR A 428 26.14 -31.25 -6.59
N GLU A 429 27.17 -31.82 -5.97
CA GLU A 429 28.50 -31.19 -5.91
C GLU A 429 29.04 -30.85 -7.31
N ALA A 430 28.83 -31.72 -8.29
CA ALA A 430 29.24 -31.50 -9.68
C ALA A 430 28.48 -30.32 -10.31
N GLN A 431 27.17 -30.19 -10.08
CA GLN A 431 26.37 -29.08 -10.55
C GLN A 431 26.79 -27.76 -9.89
N GLN A 432 27.10 -27.80 -8.60
CA GLN A 432 27.59 -26.60 -7.89
C GLN A 432 28.96 -26.18 -8.43
N ALA A 433 29.91 -27.14 -8.55
CA ALA A 433 31.23 -26.88 -9.12
C ALA A 433 31.17 -26.30 -10.55
N TYR A 434 30.23 -26.78 -11.38
CA TYR A 434 30.02 -26.25 -12.72
C TYR A 434 29.53 -24.78 -12.69
N ARG A 435 28.63 -24.46 -11.79
CA ARG A 435 28.09 -23.08 -11.65
C ARG A 435 29.15 -22.10 -11.10
N ASP A 436 30.03 -22.58 -10.23
CA ASP A 436 31.05 -21.76 -9.57
C ASP A 436 32.33 -21.62 -10.40
N SER A 437 32.42 -22.31 -11.55
CA SER A 437 33.59 -22.31 -12.41
C SER A 437 33.30 -21.81 -13.83
N TRP A 438 34.02 -20.79 -14.24
CA TRP A 438 34.03 -20.34 -15.64
C TRP A 438 34.83 -21.28 -16.58
N ARG A 439 35.60 -22.22 -16.01
CA ARG A 439 36.50 -23.14 -16.76
C ARG A 439 35.80 -24.42 -17.19
N LEU A 440 34.65 -24.74 -16.62
CA LEU A 440 33.84 -25.91 -16.94
C LEU A 440 32.80 -25.53 -17.97
N GLY A 441 33.16 -25.52 -19.23
CA GLY A 441 32.29 -25.41 -20.38
C GLY A 441 32.37 -26.64 -21.27
N SER A 442 31.36 -26.87 -22.12
CA SER A 442 31.37 -27.94 -23.14
C SER A 442 32.20 -27.54 -24.35
#